data_1c8e7e093f2fd03897160773375460e3
#
_entry.id   1c8e7e093f2fd03897160773375460e3
#
_cell.length_a   1.000
_cell.length_b   1.000
_cell.length_c   1.000
_cell.angle_alpha   90.00
_cell.angle_beta   90.00
_cell.angle_gamma   90.00
#
_symmetry.space_group_name_H-M   'P 1'
#
loop_
_entity.id
_entity.type
_entity.pdbx_description
1 polymer ?
#
loop_
_entity_poly.entity_id
_entity_poly.type
_entity_poly.pdbx_seq_one_letter_code
_entity_poly.pdbx_strand_id
1 'polypeptide(L)'
;MIHKVDEDGKVKYFWIDTGLEYSATKEHLDYLEQKYGITIERVKPDKPIPTCVKQYGVPFLSKYVSEQMMRLQAHGFQWEDEPLEVLLQRYPRCKTALQWWCGERYSDEDGVQKISRFSIYRNRFLKEFIMQNPPDFPISNKCCEYAKKKPAKRIVKEHDADLDITGIRQAEGGIRSAAFKTCFSECKSKGCNTFRP
;
A
#
# COMPACT_ATOMS: atom_id res chain seq x y z
N MET A 1 14.92 -19.51 9.19
CA MET A 1 15.83 -20.13 8.18
C MET A 1 16.98 -19.21 7.81
N ILE A 2 16.76 -17.92 7.56
CA ILE A 2 17.82 -16.96 7.19
C ILE A 2 18.96 -16.93 8.23
N HIS A 3 18.64 -16.84 9.51
CA HIS A 3 19.62 -16.86 10.60
C HIS A 3 20.56 -18.09 10.62
N LYS A 4 20.18 -19.19 9.95
CA LYS A 4 21.02 -20.40 9.88
C LYS A 4 22.12 -20.31 8.81
N VAL A 5 21.98 -19.40 7.85
CA VAL A 5 22.92 -19.19 6.75
C VAL A 5 23.65 -17.86 6.85
N ASP A 6 23.32 -17.06 7.86
CA ASP A 6 23.96 -15.79 8.18
C ASP A 6 25.14 -16.01 9.14
N GLU A 7 26.17 -16.71 8.64
CA GLU A 7 27.37 -17.02 9.44
C GLU A 7 28.13 -15.76 9.87
N ASP A 8 28.09 -14.72 9.07
CA ASP A 8 28.80 -13.45 9.32
C ASP A 8 27.97 -12.44 10.15
N GLY A 9 26.72 -12.74 10.50
CA GLY A 9 25.83 -11.82 11.23
C GLY A 9 25.50 -10.52 10.48
N LYS A 10 25.52 -10.56 9.14
CA LYS A 10 25.28 -9.39 8.28
C LYS A 10 23.80 -9.06 8.13
N VAL A 11 22.91 -10.03 8.34
CA VAL A 11 21.47 -9.83 8.18
C VAL A 11 20.94 -8.95 9.32
N LYS A 12 20.28 -7.86 8.96
CA LYS A 12 19.57 -6.99 9.90
C LYS A 12 18.08 -7.29 9.87
N TYR A 13 17.51 -7.54 11.04
CA TYR A 13 16.09 -7.79 11.21
C TYR A 13 15.42 -6.54 11.73
N PHE A 14 14.32 -6.14 11.11
CA PHE A 14 13.55 -5.00 11.59
C PHE A 14 12.05 -5.25 11.51
N TRP A 15 11.32 -4.58 12.36
CA TRP A 15 9.88 -4.58 12.40
C TRP A 15 9.37 -3.16 12.65
N ILE A 16 8.35 -2.75 11.87
CA ILE A 16 7.80 -1.41 11.98
C ILE A 16 6.65 -1.42 12.97
N ASP A 17 6.86 -0.85 14.15
CA ASP A 17 5.84 -0.68 15.20
C ASP A 17 4.97 0.53 14.89
N THR A 18 3.83 0.32 14.25
CA THR A 18 2.88 1.42 13.96
C THR A 18 2.11 1.88 15.19
N GLY A 19 2.22 1.19 16.30
CA GLY A 19 1.50 1.44 17.56
C GLY A 19 0.10 0.85 17.60
N LEU A 20 -0.33 0.15 16.54
CA LEU A 20 -1.65 -0.49 16.43
C LEU A 20 -1.59 -2.03 16.37
N GLU A 21 -0.42 -2.59 16.55
CA GLU A 21 -0.22 -4.03 16.55
C GLU A 21 -0.64 -4.65 17.89
N TYR A 22 -1.11 -5.90 17.83
CA TYR A 22 -1.47 -6.66 19.03
C TYR A 22 -0.27 -6.90 19.94
N SER A 23 -0.49 -6.95 21.26
CA SER A 23 0.55 -7.30 22.25
C SER A 23 1.20 -8.64 21.93
N ALA A 24 0.40 -9.64 21.54
CA ALA A 24 0.88 -10.95 21.12
C ALA A 24 1.92 -10.89 19.97
N THR A 25 1.83 -9.89 19.07
CA THR A 25 2.84 -9.70 18.02
C THR A 25 4.17 -9.29 18.63
N LYS A 26 4.17 -8.38 19.61
CA LYS A 26 5.38 -7.92 20.30
C LYS A 26 6.01 -9.04 21.11
N GLU A 27 5.24 -9.76 21.88
CA GLU A 27 5.67 -10.94 22.64
C GLU A 27 6.27 -12.01 21.72
N HIS A 28 5.67 -12.21 20.54
CA HIS A 28 6.21 -13.15 19.56
C HIS A 28 7.56 -12.70 19.00
N LEU A 29 7.79 -11.42 18.80
CA LEU A 29 9.09 -10.90 18.38
C LEU A 29 10.15 -11.13 19.46
N ASP A 30 9.81 -10.88 20.73
CA ASP A 30 10.70 -11.13 21.86
C ASP A 30 11.06 -12.63 21.97
N TYR A 31 10.06 -13.51 21.76
CA TYR A 31 10.29 -14.95 21.67
C TYR A 31 11.24 -15.32 20.52
N LEU A 32 11.09 -14.70 19.34
CA LEU A 32 11.99 -14.98 18.21
C LEU A 32 13.43 -14.53 18.49
N GLU A 33 13.61 -13.38 19.12
CA GLU A 33 14.93 -12.91 19.54
C GLU A 33 15.61 -13.88 20.49
N GLN A 34 14.89 -14.31 21.52
CA GLN A 34 15.40 -15.30 22.47
C GLN A 34 15.70 -16.66 21.84
N LYS A 35 14.77 -17.15 21.01
CA LYS A 35 14.89 -18.47 20.39
C LYS A 35 16.04 -18.58 19.40
N TYR A 36 16.30 -17.52 18.66
CA TYR A 36 17.25 -17.55 17.55
C TYR A 36 18.53 -16.74 17.82
N GLY A 37 18.62 -16.07 18.96
CA GLY A 37 19.77 -15.23 19.29
C GLY A 37 19.96 -14.05 18.35
N ILE A 38 18.86 -13.53 17.78
CA ILE A 38 18.86 -12.40 16.85
C ILE A 38 18.35 -11.14 17.54
N THR A 39 18.68 -9.97 17.00
CA THR A 39 18.09 -8.69 17.41
C THR A 39 17.17 -8.17 16.33
N ILE A 40 15.94 -7.82 16.70
CA ILE A 40 14.95 -7.26 15.77
C ILE A 40 14.76 -5.77 16.11
N GLU A 41 15.22 -4.88 15.25
CA GLU A 41 15.06 -3.45 15.43
C GLU A 41 13.59 -3.03 15.38
N ARG A 42 13.08 -2.34 16.43
CA ARG A 42 11.72 -1.81 16.49
C ARG A 42 11.68 -0.41 15.90
N VAL A 43 11.35 -0.32 14.63
CA VAL A 43 11.33 0.94 13.86
C VAL A 43 10.02 1.68 14.09
N LYS A 44 10.11 2.91 14.58
CA LYS A 44 8.94 3.78 14.74
C LYS A 44 8.52 4.42 13.41
N PRO A 45 7.22 4.68 13.22
CA PRO A 45 6.71 5.39 12.05
C PRO A 45 7.23 6.84 11.99
N ASP A 46 7.39 7.39 10.80
CA ASP A 46 7.73 8.81 10.63
C ASP A 46 6.64 9.72 11.19
N LYS A 47 5.38 9.27 11.06
CA LYS A 47 4.21 9.88 11.72
C LYS A 47 3.28 8.80 12.24
N PRO A 48 2.82 8.90 13.50
CA PRO A 48 1.78 8.01 14.04
C PRO A 48 0.50 8.03 13.20
N ILE A 49 -0.19 6.90 13.14
CA ILE A 49 -1.42 6.77 12.34
C ILE A 49 -2.49 7.80 12.73
N PRO A 50 -2.78 8.07 14.03
CA PRO A 50 -3.74 9.10 14.40
C PRO A 50 -3.36 10.50 13.88
N THR A 51 -2.07 10.84 13.91
CA THR A 51 -1.57 12.11 13.37
C THR A 51 -1.77 12.18 11.86
N CYS A 52 -1.51 11.08 11.14
CA CYS A 52 -1.76 11.01 9.69
C CYS A 52 -3.24 11.19 9.36
N VAL A 53 -4.12 10.52 10.09
CA VAL A 53 -5.57 10.62 9.89
C VAL A 53 -6.04 12.06 10.11
N LYS A 54 -5.59 12.70 11.19
CA LYS A 54 -5.93 14.10 11.49
C LYS A 54 -5.43 15.09 10.43
N GLN A 55 -4.22 14.85 9.88
CA GLN A 55 -3.60 15.78 8.93
C GLN A 55 -4.05 15.56 7.47
N TYR A 56 -4.27 14.32 7.07
CA TYR A 56 -4.42 13.97 5.65
C TYR A 56 -5.78 13.36 5.32
N GLY A 57 -6.52 12.90 6.31
CA GLY A 57 -7.81 12.24 6.12
C GLY A 57 -7.81 10.75 6.48
N VAL A 58 -9.01 10.21 6.49
CA VAL A 58 -9.33 8.85 6.94
C VAL A 58 -9.13 7.85 5.81
N PRO A 59 -8.54 6.66 6.05
CA PRO A 59 -8.56 5.59 5.05
C PRO A 59 -9.99 5.04 4.91
N PHE A 60 -10.40 4.76 3.66
CA PHE A 60 -11.73 4.26 3.34
C PHE A 60 -11.66 2.95 2.56
N LEU A 61 -12.30 1.89 3.06
CA LEU A 61 -12.37 0.52 2.54
C LEU A 61 -11.02 -0.14 2.25
N SER A 62 -10.25 0.40 1.34
CA SER A 62 -8.94 -0.12 0.97
C SER A 62 -7.99 1.01 0.59
N LYS A 63 -6.67 0.71 0.57
CA LYS A 63 -5.67 1.68 0.14
C LYS A 63 -5.92 2.19 -1.27
N TYR A 64 -6.31 1.31 -2.20
CA TYR A 64 -6.57 1.69 -3.58
C TYR A 64 -7.79 2.60 -3.69
N VAL A 65 -8.90 2.22 -3.06
CA VAL A 65 -10.13 3.04 -3.05
C VAL A 65 -9.85 4.40 -2.41
N SER A 66 -9.18 4.44 -1.26
CA SER A 66 -8.78 5.69 -0.60
C SER A 66 -7.94 6.58 -1.50
N GLU A 67 -7.04 6.01 -2.29
CA GLU A 67 -6.21 6.76 -3.23
C GLU A 67 -7.03 7.37 -4.36
N GLN A 68 -7.96 6.61 -4.95
CA GLN A 68 -8.80 7.13 -6.02
C GLN A 68 -9.74 8.23 -5.49
N MET A 69 -10.39 8.00 -4.36
CA MET A 69 -11.26 8.99 -3.73
C MET A 69 -10.50 10.26 -3.32
N MET A 70 -9.31 10.12 -2.75
CA MET A 70 -8.45 11.27 -2.42
C MET A 70 -8.14 12.12 -3.66
N ARG A 71 -7.82 11.46 -4.80
CA ARG A 71 -7.54 12.16 -6.05
C ARG A 71 -8.78 12.91 -6.57
N LEU A 72 -9.94 12.29 -6.50
CA LEU A 72 -11.21 12.93 -6.91
C LEU A 72 -11.54 14.12 -6.00
N GLN A 73 -11.45 13.95 -4.67
CA GLN A 73 -11.67 15.05 -3.73
C GLN A 73 -10.69 16.23 -3.94
N ALA A 74 -9.41 15.94 -4.20
CA ALA A 74 -8.40 16.97 -4.42
C ALA A 74 -8.69 17.86 -5.64
N HIS A 75 -9.54 17.41 -6.55
CA HIS A 75 -9.96 18.16 -7.73
C HIS A 75 -11.44 18.60 -7.69
N GLY A 76 -12.07 18.52 -6.53
CA GLY A 76 -13.45 19.01 -6.34
C GLY A 76 -14.52 18.19 -7.06
N PHE A 77 -14.27 16.88 -7.28
CA PHE A 77 -15.22 16.01 -7.92
C PHE A 77 -16.55 15.93 -7.15
N GLN A 78 -17.67 16.08 -7.84
CA GLN A 78 -19.01 16.20 -7.25
C GLN A 78 -19.74 14.86 -7.08
N TRP A 79 -19.07 13.73 -7.24
CA TRP A 79 -19.61 12.37 -7.14
C TRP A 79 -20.78 12.09 -8.10
N GLU A 80 -20.71 12.69 -9.26
CA GLU A 80 -21.71 12.60 -10.33
C GLU A 80 -21.53 11.33 -11.19
N ASP A 81 -22.62 10.83 -11.77
CA ASP A 81 -22.65 9.66 -12.65
C ASP A 81 -22.81 10.08 -14.11
N GLU A 82 -21.74 10.53 -14.69
CA GLU A 82 -21.66 10.98 -16.07
C GLU A 82 -20.68 10.10 -16.88
N PRO A 83 -20.79 10.07 -18.21
CA PRO A 83 -19.81 9.38 -19.05
C PRO A 83 -18.39 9.88 -18.82
N LEU A 84 -17.40 8.96 -18.97
CA LEU A 84 -15.99 9.27 -18.73
C LEU A 84 -15.50 10.47 -19.53
N GLU A 85 -15.91 10.59 -20.79
CA GLU A 85 -15.51 11.68 -21.70
C GLU A 85 -15.97 13.05 -21.18
N VAL A 86 -17.18 13.12 -20.64
CA VAL A 86 -17.73 14.35 -20.03
C VAL A 86 -16.96 14.71 -18.77
N LEU A 87 -16.72 13.71 -17.91
CA LEU A 87 -15.98 13.94 -16.67
C LEU A 87 -14.52 14.32 -16.93
N LEU A 88 -13.88 13.77 -17.95
CA LEU A 88 -12.51 14.13 -18.33
C LEU A 88 -12.37 15.58 -18.80
N GLN A 89 -13.40 16.13 -19.44
CA GLN A 89 -13.42 17.56 -19.82
C GLN A 89 -13.46 18.46 -18.58
N ARG A 90 -14.23 18.07 -17.55
CA ARG A 90 -14.34 18.84 -16.29
C ARG A 90 -13.12 18.62 -15.37
N TYR A 91 -12.58 17.40 -15.31
CA TYR A 91 -11.52 16.98 -14.39
C TYR A 91 -10.34 16.32 -15.11
N PRO A 92 -9.63 17.01 -16.01
CA PRO A 92 -8.61 16.40 -16.90
C PRO A 92 -7.43 15.78 -16.16
N ARG A 93 -7.17 16.22 -14.93
CA ARG A 93 -6.07 15.69 -14.09
C ARG A 93 -6.42 14.42 -13.32
N CYS A 94 -7.66 13.95 -13.42
CA CYS A 94 -8.17 12.81 -12.64
C CYS A 94 -8.35 11.52 -13.46
N LYS A 95 -7.77 11.41 -14.65
CA LYS A 95 -8.04 10.33 -15.61
C LYS A 95 -8.12 8.94 -14.95
N THR A 96 -7.10 8.51 -14.22
CA THR A 96 -7.07 7.18 -13.61
C THR A 96 -8.17 6.99 -12.54
N ALA A 97 -8.45 8.03 -11.77
CA ALA A 97 -9.48 7.98 -10.75
C ALA A 97 -10.89 7.99 -11.36
N LEU A 98 -11.09 8.75 -12.45
CA LEU A 98 -12.33 8.74 -13.20
C LEU A 98 -12.57 7.41 -13.94
N GLN A 99 -11.52 6.80 -14.51
CA GLN A 99 -11.62 5.45 -15.09
C GLN A 99 -12.07 4.42 -14.03
N TRP A 100 -11.53 4.53 -12.80
CA TRP A 100 -12.02 3.71 -11.69
C TRP A 100 -13.48 4.00 -11.37
N TRP A 101 -13.87 5.26 -11.27
CA TRP A 101 -15.24 5.71 -10.94
C TRP A 101 -16.27 5.30 -12.01
N CYS A 102 -15.94 5.44 -13.28
CA CYS A 102 -16.79 5.03 -14.40
C CYS A 102 -16.76 3.52 -14.67
N GLY A 103 -15.89 2.77 -14.00
CA GLY A 103 -15.76 1.33 -14.21
C GLY A 103 -15.14 0.94 -15.55
N GLU A 104 -14.37 1.82 -16.15
CA GLU A 104 -13.75 1.63 -17.44
C GLU A 104 -12.83 0.41 -17.51
N ARG A 105 -12.80 -0.20 -18.68
CA ARG A 105 -11.84 -1.25 -19.00
C ARG A 105 -10.49 -0.64 -19.35
N TYR A 106 -9.44 -1.35 -19.08
CA TYR A 106 -8.09 -1.00 -19.51
C TYR A 106 -7.46 -2.16 -20.29
N SER A 107 -6.61 -1.84 -21.26
CA SER A 107 -5.80 -2.83 -21.94
C SER A 107 -4.56 -3.12 -21.11
N ASP A 108 -4.18 -4.41 -20.96
CA ASP A 108 -2.87 -4.78 -20.43
C ASP A 108 -1.78 -4.68 -21.51
N GLU A 109 -0.57 -5.11 -21.17
CA GLU A 109 0.58 -5.10 -22.09
C GLU A 109 0.36 -5.95 -23.34
N ASP A 110 -0.51 -6.97 -23.24
CA ASP A 110 -0.88 -7.86 -24.34
C ASP A 110 -2.13 -7.38 -25.12
N GLY A 111 -2.65 -6.19 -24.82
CA GLY A 111 -3.84 -5.62 -25.44
C GLY A 111 -5.16 -6.23 -24.97
N VAL A 112 -5.15 -7.12 -23.98
CA VAL A 112 -6.35 -7.76 -23.46
C VAL A 112 -7.15 -6.80 -22.58
N GLN A 113 -8.43 -6.63 -22.88
CA GLN A 113 -9.34 -5.77 -22.13
C GLN A 113 -9.65 -6.36 -20.75
N LYS A 114 -9.28 -5.67 -19.71
CA LYS A 114 -9.49 -6.07 -18.30
C LYS A 114 -10.24 -5.00 -17.53
N ILE A 115 -11.05 -5.45 -16.57
CA ILE A 115 -11.64 -4.56 -15.56
C ILE A 115 -10.81 -4.71 -14.29
N SER A 116 -10.39 -3.60 -13.70
CA SER A 116 -9.69 -3.62 -12.41
C SER A 116 -10.49 -4.42 -11.37
N ARG A 117 -9.80 -5.24 -10.58
CA ARG A 117 -10.41 -5.95 -9.43
C ARG A 117 -11.05 -4.99 -8.44
N PHE A 118 -10.57 -3.76 -8.41
CA PHE A 118 -11.01 -2.69 -7.51
C PHE A 118 -11.91 -1.69 -8.21
N SER A 119 -12.38 -1.97 -9.44
CA SER A 119 -13.33 -1.12 -10.15
C SER A 119 -14.59 -0.94 -9.32
N ILE A 120 -15.05 0.27 -9.19
CA ILE A 120 -16.32 0.59 -8.51
C ILE A 120 -17.51 -0.06 -9.24
N TYR A 121 -17.39 -0.36 -10.52
CA TYR A 121 -18.39 -1.07 -11.31
C TYR A 121 -18.72 -2.46 -10.74
N ARG A 122 -17.73 -3.12 -10.12
CA ARG A 122 -17.95 -4.41 -9.44
C ARG A 122 -18.66 -4.28 -8.11
N ASN A 123 -18.76 -3.07 -7.60
CA ASN A 123 -19.44 -2.75 -6.36
C ASN A 123 -20.42 -1.59 -6.58
N ARG A 124 -21.48 -1.89 -7.32
CA ARG A 124 -22.54 -0.93 -7.68
C ARG A 124 -23.13 -0.23 -6.45
N PHE A 125 -23.39 -0.98 -5.38
CA PHE A 125 -23.92 -0.41 -4.14
C PHE A 125 -22.97 0.61 -3.50
N LEU A 126 -21.67 0.44 -3.63
CA LEU A 126 -20.70 1.41 -3.14
C LEU A 126 -20.81 2.74 -3.92
N LYS A 127 -20.94 2.67 -5.24
CA LYS A 127 -21.09 3.87 -6.07
C LYS A 127 -22.38 4.62 -5.72
N GLU A 128 -23.50 3.91 -5.68
CA GLU A 128 -24.81 4.46 -5.29
C GLU A 128 -24.75 5.10 -3.89
N PHE A 129 -24.12 4.40 -2.93
CA PHE A 129 -23.97 4.90 -1.57
C PHE A 129 -23.15 6.21 -1.54
N ILE A 130 -22.03 6.29 -2.25
CA ILE A 130 -21.18 7.49 -2.28
C ILE A 130 -21.90 8.65 -2.96
N MET A 131 -22.67 8.40 -4.00
CA MET A 131 -23.46 9.43 -4.69
C MET A 131 -24.55 10.01 -3.79
N GLN A 132 -25.22 9.16 -3.01
CA GLN A 132 -26.26 9.58 -2.06
C GLN A 132 -25.69 10.19 -0.78
N ASN A 133 -24.49 9.76 -0.39
CA ASN A 133 -23.80 10.20 0.82
C ASN A 133 -22.36 10.62 0.48
N PRO A 134 -22.18 11.74 -0.21
CA PRO A 134 -20.85 12.24 -0.53
C PRO A 134 -20.03 12.42 0.75
N PRO A 135 -18.77 11.93 0.80
CA PRO A 135 -17.96 12.09 2.00
C PRO A 135 -17.63 13.57 2.23
N ASP A 136 -18.03 14.09 3.37
CA ASP A 136 -17.78 15.45 3.86
C ASP A 136 -16.46 15.59 4.63
N PHE A 137 -15.72 14.50 4.74
CA PHE A 137 -14.39 14.44 5.36
C PHE A 137 -13.32 14.05 4.34
N PRO A 138 -12.06 14.45 4.56
CA PRO A 138 -10.97 14.09 3.66
C PRO A 138 -10.65 12.60 3.75
N ILE A 139 -10.57 11.95 2.61
CA ILE A 139 -10.15 10.55 2.49
C ILE A 139 -8.70 10.50 2.03
N SER A 140 -7.90 9.60 2.64
CA SER A 140 -6.49 9.49 2.30
C SER A 140 -5.89 8.13 2.63
N ASN A 141 -4.90 7.71 1.84
CA ASN A 141 -4.06 6.55 2.11
C ASN A 141 -2.67 6.93 2.70
N LYS A 142 -2.48 8.18 3.09
CA LYS A 142 -1.18 8.70 3.57
C LYS A 142 -0.69 8.05 4.86
N CYS A 143 -1.58 7.52 5.69
CA CYS A 143 -1.18 6.75 6.87
C CYS A 143 -0.24 5.57 6.49
N CYS A 144 -0.53 4.85 5.40
CA CYS A 144 0.33 3.77 4.93
C CYS A 144 1.71 4.26 4.46
N GLU A 145 1.77 5.45 3.88
CA GLU A 145 3.04 6.06 3.44
C GLU A 145 3.95 6.37 4.62
N TYR A 146 3.42 7.09 5.62
CA TYR A 146 4.21 7.56 6.76
C TYR A 146 4.43 6.49 7.84
N ALA A 147 3.47 5.59 8.03
CA ALA A 147 3.60 4.58 9.07
C ALA A 147 4.38 3.34 8.64
N LYS A 148 4.46 3.05 7.33
CA LYS A 148 5.10 1.80 6.85
C LYS A 148 6.13 2.04 5.75
N LYS A 149 5.78 2.70 4.64
CA LYS A 149 6.66 2.75 3.47
C LYS A 149 7.90 3.62 3.67
N LYS A 150 7.74 4.81 4.26
CA LYS A 150 8.87 5.70 4.52
C LYS A 150 9.83 5.12 5.56
N PRO A 151 9.36 4.62 6.73
CA PRO A 151 10.24 3.94 7.67
C PRO A 151 11.00 2.77 7.06
N ALA A 152 10.33 1.90 6.28
CA ALA A 152 11.01 0.79 5.61
C ALA A 152 12.13 1.26 4.67
N LYS A 153 11.86 2.29 3.85
CA LYS A 153 12.88 2.86 2.95
C LYS A 153 14.02 3.53 3.71
N ARG A 154 13.73 4.16 4.85
CA ARG A 154 14.73 4.79 5.70
C ARG A 154 15.68 3.74 6.26
N ILE A 155 15.18 2.67 6.87
CA ILE A 155 15.97 1.60 7.44
C ILE A 155 16.87 0.91 6.40
N VAL A 156 16.33 0.58 5.23
CA VAL A 156 17.10 -0.01 4.13
C VAL A 156 18.27 0.91 3.74
N LYS A 157 18.04 2.22 3.73
CA LYS A 157 19.08 3.20 3.42
C LYS A 157 20.09 3.38 4.55
N GLU A 158 19.65 3.40 5.82
CA GLU A 158 20.51 3.56 7.01
C GLU A 158 21.47 2.40 7.17
N HIS A 159 21.01 1.18 6.83
CA HIS A 159 21.85 -0.02 6.85
C HIS A 159 22.63 -0.27 5.55
N ASP A 160 22.52 0.62 4.56
CA ASP A 160 23.13 0.46 3.22
C ASP A 160 22.86 -0.94 2.64
N ALA A 161 21.61 -1.41 2.79
CA ALA A 161 21.25 -2.77 2.43
C ALA A 161 21.14 -2.92 0.90
N ASP A 162 21.82 -3.91 0.36
CA ASP A 162 21.77 -4.30 -1.05
C ASP A 162 20.62 -5.28 -1.36
N LEU A 163 20.06 -5.90 -0.33
CA LEU A 163 18.95 -6.84 -0.44
C LEU A 163 17.90 -6.60 0.66
N ASP A 164 16.65 -6.43 0.26
CA ASP A 164 15.48 -6.36 1.16
C ASP A 164 14.67 -7.66 1.04
N ILE A 165 14.54 -8.39 2.15
CA ILE A 165 13.80 -9.64 2.22
C ILE A 165 12.49 -9.40 2.96
N THR A 166 11.37 -9.54 2.27
CA THR A 166 10.04 -9.37 2.85
C THR A 166 9.28 -10.69 2.90
N GLY A 167 8.60 -10.95 4.02
CA GLY A 167 7.78 -12.15 4.23
C GLY A 167 6.44 -12.15 3.48
N ILE A 168 6.36 -11.55 2.29
CA ILE A 168 5.14 -11.51 1.48
C ILE A 168 5.03 -12.78 0.67
N ARG A 169 3.95 -13.55 0.88
CA ARG A 169 3.68 -14.79 0.13
C ARG A 169 2.74 -14.53 -1.04
N GLN A 170 2.99 -15.20 -2.16
CA GLN A 170 2.10 -15.12 -3.32
C GLN A 170 0.66 -15.59 -3.00
N ALA A 171 0.53 -16.57 -2.11
CA ALA A 171 -0.75 -17.11 -1.65
C ALA A 171 -1.62 -16.11 -0.88
N GLU A 172 -1.07 -14.96 -0.41
CA GLU A 172 -1.85 -13.92 0.25
C GLU A 172 -2.89 -13.26 -0.68
N GLY A 173 -2.73 -13.41 -1.99
CA GLY A 173 -3.67 -12.90 -2.98
C GLY A 173 -3.73 -11.38 -3.10
N GLY A 174 -4.77 -10.87 -3.77
CA GLY A 174 -5.05 -9.44 -3.92
C GLY A 174 -3.98 -8.69 -4.72
N ILE A 175 -3.72 -7.45 -4.33
CA ILE A 175 -2.70 -6.59 -4.96
C ILE A 175 -1.30 -7.19 -4.83
N ARG A 176 -1.01 -7.88 -3.72
CA ARG A 176 0.32 -8.44 -3.46
C ARG A 176 0.69 -9.52 -4.46
N SER A 177 -0.24 -10.46 -4.75
CA SER A 177 0.00 -11.50 -5.77
C SER A 177 0.14 -10.95 -7.19
N ALA A 178 -0.53 -9.83 -7.50
CA ALA A 178 -0.44 -9.18 -8.81
C ALA A 178 0.83 -8.32 -8.97
N ALA A 179 1.28 -7.67 -7.88
CA ALA A 179 2.46 -6.81 -7.90
C ALA A 179 3.79 -7.59 -7.89
N PHE A 180 3.76 -8.86 -7.44
CA PHE A 180 4.96 -9.66 -7.25
C PHE A 180 4.83 -10.98 -7.99
N LYS A 181 5.16 -10.96 -9.26
CA LYS A 181 5.11 -12.13 -10.14
C LYS A 181 6.26 -13.12 -9.91
N THR A 182 7.37 -12.63 -9.35
CA THR A 182 8.59 -13.40 -9.12
C THR A 182 9.07 -13.27 -7.68
N CYS A 183 9.82 -14.24 -7.19
CA CYS A 183 10.41 -14.19 -5.84
C CYS A 183 11.49 -13.10 -5.71
N PHE A 184 12.11 -12.72 -6.80
CA PHE A 184 13.18 -11.73 -6.85
C PHE A 184 12.80 -10.60 -7.81
N SER A 185 13.10 -9.37 -7.43
CA SER A 185 12.99 -8.21 -8.31
C SER A 185 14.15 -7.25 -8.07
N GLU A 186 14.81 -6.86 -9.16
CA GLU A 186 15.82 -5.82 -9.11
C GLU A 186 15.19 -4.45 -8.86
N CYS A 187 15.82 -3.66 -8.02
CA CYS A 187 15.44 -2.29 -7.80
C CYS A 187 15.99 -1.41 -8.91
N LYS A 188 15.13 -0.90 -9.76
CA LYS A 188 15.51 -0.06 -10.92
C LYS A 188 16.17 1.27 -10.54
N SER A 189 16.11 1.68 -9.27
CA SER A 189 16.48 3.03 -8.91
C SER A 189 17.69 3.20 -7.99
N LYS A 190 18.24 2.16 -7.34
CA LYS A 190 19.36 2.34 -6.39
C LYS A 190 20.07 1.05 -5.92
N GLY A 191 20.23 0.05 -6.74
CA GLY A 191 21.12 -1.10 -6.40
C GLY A 191 20.63 -2.00 -5.25
N CYS A 192 19.46 -1.75 -4.68
CA CYS A 192 18.87 -2.63 -3.68
C CYS A 192 17.90 -3.60 -4.35
N ASN A 193 18.19 -4.87 -4.27
CA ASN A 193 17.35 -5.92 -4.82
C ASN A 193 16.33 -6.37 -3.77
N THR A 194 15.15 -6.79 -4.20
CA THR A 194 14.12 -7.29 -3.31
C THR A 194 13.89 -8.77 -3.52
N PHE A 195 14.08 -9.55 -2.45
CA PHE A 195 13.76 -10.98 -2.43
C PHE A 195 12.49 -11.25 -1.61
N ARG A 196 11.65 -12.15 -2.13
CA ARG A 196 10.40 -12.57 -1.49
C ARG A 196 10.30 -14.09 -1.62
N PRO A 197 10.38 -14.79 -0.50
CA PRO A 197 10.27 -16.26 -0.49
C PRO A 197 8.87 -16.76 -0.86
#